data_2c4279edb4f3e9797eb8b9b5451e5ffc
#
_entry.id   2c4279edb4f3e9797eb8b9b5451e5ffc
#
_cell.length_a   1.000
_cell.length_b   1.000
_cell.length_c   1.000
_cell.angle_alpha   90.00
_cell.angle_beta   90.00
_cell.angle_gamma   90.00
#
_symmetry.space_group_name_H-M   'P 1'
#
loop_
_entity.id
_entity.type
_entity.pdbx_description
1 polymer ?
#
loop_
_entity_poly.entity_id
_entity_poly.type
_entity_poly.pdbx_seq_one_letter_code
_entity_poly.pdbx_strand_id
1 'polypeptide(L)'
;MKIRRKYNNWIPQLFKVGAITLYPFILYSRTKPFLLARPDYLKSLFKHEYIHIEQVRRIGWFKFYFTYIIGNMKTGYKQNKYELEAWDRQHEQYTDEEQKAFDEDFGK
;
A
#
# COMPACT_ATOMS: atom_id res chain seq x y z
N MET A 1 -14.36 -0.10 -7.43
CA MET A 1 -14.52 0.05 -5.99
C MET A 1 -13.63 1.17 -5.48
N LYS A 2 -14.17 2.00 -4.60
CA LYS A 2 -13.43 3.14 -4.08
C LYS A 2 -12.43 2.70 -3.00
N ILE A 3 -11.20 3.20 -3.11
CA ILE A 3 -10.17 2.97 -2.10
C ILE A 3 -10.46 3.87 -0.90
N ARG A 4 -10.38 3.30 0.30
CA ARG A 4 -10.60 4.03 1.55
C ARG A 4 -9.26 4.15 2.29
N ARG A 5 -9.04 5.30 2.92
CA ARG A 5 -7.77 5.59 3.59
C ARG A 5 -8.03 5.92 5.06
N LYS A 6 -7.16 5.40 5.91
CA LYS A 6 -7.18 5.68 7.35
C LYS A 6 -5.80 6.19 7.74
N TYR A 7 -5.76 7.24 8.53
CA TYR A 7 -4.51 7.89 8.94
C TYR A 7 -4.29 7.71 10.43
N ASN A 8 -3.03 7.79 10.85
CA ASN A 8 -2.63 7.63 12.26
C ASN A 8 -3.23 6.34 12.83
N ASN A 9 -3.14 5.28 12.05
CA ASN A 9 -3.80 4.00 12.38
C ASN A 9 -2.88 3.14 13.22
N TRP A 10 -3.45 2.47 14.23
CA TRP A 10 -2.66 1.68 15.18
C TRP A 10 -2.12 0.38 14.56
N ILE A 11 -2.76 -0.16 13.53
CA ILE A 11 -2.34 -1.43 12.95
C ILE A 11 -0.96 -1.33 12.30
N PRO A 12 -0.71 -0.41 11.34
CA PRO A 12 0.65 -0.28 10.82
C PRO A 12 1.64 0.20 11.88
N GLN A 13 1.19 0.99 12.86
CA GLN A 13 2.07 1.41 13.96
C GLN A 13 2.55 0.20 14.76
N LEU A 14 1.66 -0.76 15.02
CA LEU A 14 2.00 -1.98 15.75
C LEU A 14 3.09 -2.78 15.03
N PHE A 15 3.01 -2.87 13.71
CA PHE A 15 3.98 -3.60 12.89
C PHE A 15 5.19 -2.75 12.48
N LYS A 16 5.24 -1.50 12.91
CA LYS A 16 6.36 -0.58 12.66
C LYS A 16 6.62 -0.37 11.16
N VAL A 17 5.54 -0.27 10.39
CA VAL A 17 5.61 0.02 8.96
C VAL A 17 4.87 1.31 8.66
N GLY A 18 5.14 1.91 7.51
CA GLY A 18 4.53 3.18 7.12
C GLY A 18 3.08 3.05 6.73
N ALA A 19 2.69 1.92 6.17
CA ALA A 19 1.31 1.67 5.75
C ALA A 19 1.08 0.19 5.57
N ILE A 20 -0.19 -0.21 5.59
CA ILE A 20 -0.62 -1.57 5.30
C ILE A 20 -1.86 -1.49 4.42
N THR A 21 -1.90 -2.32 3.38
CA THR A 21 -3.09 -2.46 2.54
C THR A 21 -3.96 -3.60 3.05
N LEU A 22 -5.18 -3.28 3.47
CA LEU A 22 -6.24 -4.25 3.76
C LEU A 22 -7.40 -3.87 2.84
N TYR A 23 -7.44 -4.45 1.67
CA TYR A 23 -8.37 -4.07 0.62
C TYR A 23 -9.81 -3.98 1.15
N PRO A 24 -10.56 -2.91 0.92
CA PRO A 24 -10.25 -1.74 0.08
C PRO A 24 -9.56 -0.60 0.84
N PHE A 25 -8.94 -0.88 1.98
CA PHE A 25 -8.37 0.14 2.85
C PHE A 25 -6.85 0.21 2.66
N ILE A 26 -6.31 1.44 2.69
CA ILE A 26 -4.89 1.70 2.92
C ILE A 26 -4.80 2.35 4.30
N LEU A 27 -4.08 1.71 5.20
CA LEU A 27 -3.94 2.16 6.59
C LEU A 27 -2.56 2.78 6.77
N TYR A 28 -2.51 4.08 7.00
CA TYR A 28 -1.25 4.80 7.21
C TYR A 28 -0.94 4.94 8.69
N SER A 29 0.34 4.77 9.05
CA SER A 29 0.77 4.91 10.44
C SER A 29 0.86 6.37 10.89
N ARG A 30 0.96 7.31 9.94
CA ARG A 30 1.13 8.74 10.22
C ARG A 30 -0.10 9.53 9.83
N THR A 31 -0.17 10.78 10.31
CA THR A 31 -1.27 11.68 9.96
C THR A 31 -1.12 12.18 8.52
N LYS A 32 -2.22 12.65 7.95
CA LYS A 32 -2.21 13.21 6.60
C LYS A 32 -1.28 14.42 6.48
N PRO A 33 -1.29 15.40 7.42
CA PRO A 33 -0.33 16.51 7.35
C PRO A 33 1.12 16.07 7.37
N PHE A 34 1.45 15.03 8.15
CA PHE A 34 2.80 14.47 8.18
C PHE A 34 3.22 13.98 6.80
N LEU A 35 2.33 13.23 6.15
CA LEU A 35 2.60 12.67 4.81
C LEU A 35 2.71 13.76 3.76
N LEU A 36 1.83 14.76 3.80
CA LEU A 36 1.88 15.85 2.83
C LEU A 36 3.16 16.69 2.95
N ALA A 37 3.75 16.73 4.14
CA ALA A 37 5.01 17.44 4.34
C ALA A 37 6.22 16.69 3.75
N ARG A 38 6.02 15.44 3.32
CA ARG A 38 7.08 14.58 2.77
C ARG A 38 6.63 13.99 1.42
N PRO A 39 6.57 14.84 0.38
CA PRO A 39 5.93 14.42 -0.88
C PRO A 39 6.61 13.24 -1.57
N ASP A 40 7.94 13.16 -1.54
CA ASP A 40 8.65 12.06 -2.19
C ASP A 40 8.38 10.73 -1.47
N TYR A 41 8.40 10.76 -0.14
CA TYR A 41 8.09 9.59 0.67
C TYR A 41 6.64 9.15 0.43
N LEU A 42 5.70 10.10 0.47
CA LEU A 42 4.29 9.81 0.26
C LEU A 42 4.05 9.20 -1.12
N LYS A 43 4.69 9.74 -2.15
CA LYS A 43 4.52 9.26 -3.52
C LYS A 43 4.95 7.81 -3.66
N SER A 44 6.11 7.45 -3.11
CA SER A 44 6.58 6.06 -3.15
C SER A 44 5.73 5.15 -2.30
N LEU A 45 5.34 5.61 -1.11
CA LEU A 45 4.52 4.82 -0.20
C LEU A 45 3.16 4.51 -0.82
N PHE A 46 2.51 5.53 -1.39
CA PHE A 46 1.21 5.33 -2.03
C PHE A 46 1.31 4.36 -3.19
N LYS A 47 2.32 4.52 -4.04
CA LYS A 47 2.53 3.61 -5.18
C LYS A 47 2.72 2.17 -4.69
N HIS A 48 3.53 1.98 -3.65
CA HIS A 48 3.75 0.67 -3.06
C HIS A 48 2.44 0.02 -2.62
N GLU A 49 1.61 0.77 -1.88
CA GLU A 49 0.34 0.23 -1.38
C GLU A 49 -0.66 0.04 -2.51
N TYR A 50 -0.65 0.93 -3.51
CA TYR A 50 -1.55 0.77 -4.65
C TYR A 50 -1.21 -0.47 -5.47
N ILE A 51 0.07 -0.84 -5.55
CA ILE A 51 0.46 -2.08 -6.22
C ILE A 51 -0.19 -3.27 -5.52
N HIS A 52 -0.28 -3.27 -4.19
CA HIS A 52 -1.00 -4.32 -3.47
C HIS A 52 -2.48 -4.34 -3.84
N ILE A 53 -3.09 -3.16 -4.03
CA ILE A 53 -4.48 -3.09 -4.51
C ILE A 53 -4.62 -3.74 -5.88
N GLU A 54 -3.69 -3.47 -6.80
CA GLU A 54 -3.68 -4.10 -8.11
C GLU A 54 -3.52 -5.61 -8.00
N GLN A 55 -2.65 -6.07 -7.10
CA GLN A 55 -2.44 -7.49 -6.87
C GLN A 55 -3.73 -8.16 -6.39
N VAL A 56 -4.44 -7.53 -5.44
CA VAL A 56 -5.71 -8.06 -4.95
C VAL A 56 -6.74 -8.13 -6.08
N ARG A 57 -6.82 -7.10 -6.92
CA ARG A 57 -7.76 -7.09 -8.05
C ARG A 57 -7.44 -8.18 -9.07
N ARG A 58 -6.15 -8.42 -9.33
CA ARG A 58 -5.71 -9.40 -10.32
C ARG A 58 -5.88 -10.84 -9.83
N ILE A 59 -5.59 -11.08 -8.56
CA ILE A 59 -5.51 -12.43 -8.01
C ILE A 59 -6.80 -12.83 -7.30
N GLY A 60 -7.50 -11.87 -6.73
CA GLY A 60 -8.67 -12.09 -5.90
C GLY A 60 -8.32 -11.94 -4.42
N TRP A 61 -9.28 -11.42 -3.66
CA TRP A 61 -9.07 -11.04 -2.26
C TRP A 61 -8.61 -12.21 -1.39
N PHE A 62 -9.35 -13.31 -1.44
CA PHE A 62 -9.08 -14.46 -0.57
C PHE A 62 -7.73 -15.10 -0.91
N LYS A 63 -7.50 -15.35 -2.21
CA LYS A 63 -6.26 -15.98 -2.65
C LYS A 63 -5.05 -15.11 -2.35
N PHE A 64 -5.17 -13.78 -2.55
CA PHE A 64 -4.08 -12.87 -2.28
C PHE A 64 -3.65 -12.95 -0.80
N TYR A 65 -4.60 -12.78 0.12
CA TYR A 65 -4.25 -12.74 1.54
C TYR A 65 -3.80 -14.09 2.06
N PHE A 66 -4.41 -15.17 1.59
CA PHE A 66 -3.96 -16.51 1.97
C PHE A 66 -2.51 -16.74 1.53
N THR A 67 -2.20 -16.46 0.27
CA THR A 67 -0.85 -16.64 -0.28
C THR A 67 0.16 -15.69 0.39
N TYR A 68 -0.27 -14.47 0.69
CA TYR A 68 0.57 -13.49 1.37
C TYR A 68 0.99 -14.00 2.76
N ILE A 69 0.04 -14.49 3.53
CA ILE A 69 0.31 -15.00 4.88
C ILE A 69 1.24 -16.22 4.82
N ILE A 70 0.95 -17.18 3.93
CA ILE A 70 1.79 -18.37 3.78
C ILE A 70 3.21 -17.98 3.35
N GLY A 71 3.34 -17.01 2.44
CA GLY A 71 4.65 -16.52 2.02
C GLY A 71 5.43 -15.92 3.18
N ASN A 72 4.77 -15.12 4.01
CA ASN A 72 5.42 -14.55 5.19
C ASN A 72 5.88 -15.62 6.19
N MET A 73 5.10 -16.68 6.34
CA MET A 73 5.47 -17.78 7.23
C MET A 73 6.66 -18.57 6.71
N LYS A 74 6.79 -18.71 5.39
CA LYS A 74 7.86 -19.51 4.78
C LYS A 74 9.16 -18.75 4.60
N THR A 75 9.08 -17.50 4.12
CA THR A 75 10.27 -16.75 3.71
C THR A 75 10.46 -15.43 4.45
N GLY A 76 9.48 -15.05 5.27
CA GLY A 76 9.49 -13.77 5.96
C GLY A 76 8.97 -12.64 5.10
N TYR A 77 8.67 -11.52 5.76
CA TYR A 77 8.04 -10.37 5.13
C TYR A 77 8.88 -9.82 3.95
N LYS A 78 10.20 -9.67 4.18
CA LYS A 78 11.07 -9.05 3.18
C LYS A 78 11.25 -9.90 1.94
N GLN A 79 11.02 -11.21 2.04
CA GLN A 79 11.17 -12.12 0.90
C GLN A 79 9.82 -12.49 0.29
N ASN A 80 8.73 -11.93 0.78
CA ASN A 80 7.40 -12.19 0.24
C ASN A 80 7.33 -11.66 -1.20
N LYS A 81 6.85 -12.48 -2.13
CA LYS A 81 6.86 -12.14 -3.55
C LYS A 81 6.02 -10.90 -3.87
N TYR A 82 4.94 -10.68 -3.14
CA TYR A 82 4.09 -9.51 -3.36
C TYR A 82 4.79 -8.24 -2.89
N GLU A 83 5.52 -8.32 -1.77
CA GLU A 83 6.31 -7.19 -1.29
C GLU A 83 7.48 -6.90 -2.21
N LEU A 84 8.15 -7.94 -2.71
CA LEU A 84 9.26 -7.74 -3.65
C LEU A 84 8.79 -7.03 -4.92
N GLU A 85 7.64 -7.42 -5.45
CA GLU A 85 7.06 -6.73 -6.61
C GLU A 85 6.76 -5.27 -6.28
N ALA A 86 6.16 -5.00 -5.11
CA ALA A 86 5.79 -3.65 -4.72
C ALA A 86 7.03 -2.76 -4.54
N TRP A 87 8.06 -3.27 -3.88
CA TRP A 87 9.31 -2.51 -3.72
C TRP A 87 9.98 -2.23 -5.06
N ASP A 88 9.97 -3.21 -5.96
CA ASP A 88 10.59 -3.09 -7.27
C ASP A 88 9.89 -2.05 -8.14
N ARG A 89 8.56 -1.96 -8.01
CA ARG A 89 7.74 -1.10 -8.84
C ARG A 89 7.36 0.24 -8.20
N GLN A 90 7.70 0.47 -6.93
CA GLN A 90 7.19 1.66 -6.23
C GLN A 90 7.73 2.98 -6.78
N HIS A 91 8.78 2.94 -7.58
CA HIS A 91 9.35 4.13 -8.21
C HIS A 91 8.96 4.27 -9.67
N GLU A 92 8.12 3.37 -10.19
CA GLU A 92 7.61 3.50 -11.54
C GLU A 92 6.69 4.71 -11.66
N GLN A 93 6.55 5.21 -12.87
CA GLN A 93 5.64 6.31 -13.13
C GLN A 93 4.21 5.87 -12.81
N TYR A 94 3.43 6.79 -12.24
CA TYR A 94 2.03 6.53 -11.95
C TYR A 94 1.24 6.34 -13.24
N THR A 95 0.35 5.36 -13.26
CA THR A 95 -0.66 5.25 -14.30
C THR A 95 -1.72 6.34 -14.08
N ASP A 96 -2.57 6.57 -15.09
CA ASP A 96 -3.64 7.56 -14.96
C ASP A 96 -4.57 7.22 -13.80
N GLU A 97 -4.89 5.94 -13.62
CA GLU A 97 -5.75 5.50 -12.53
C GLU A 97 -5.09 5.76 -11.17
N GLU A 98 -3.80 5.47 -11.06
CA GLU A 98 -3.05 5.71 -9.83
C GLU A 98 -2.97 7.19 -9.50
N GLN A 99 -2.71 8.02 -10.50
CA GLN A 99 -2.62 9.45 -10.31
C GLN A 99 -3.97 10.03 -9.88
N LYS A 100 -5.06 9.55 -10.48
CA LYS A 100 -6.39 9.96 -10.09
C LYS A 100 -6.70 9.60 -8.64
N ALA A 101 -6.37 8.36 -8.24
CA ALA A 101 -6.60 7.90 -6.88
C ALA A 101 -5.78 8.71 -5.88
N PHE A 102 -4.53 9.02 -6.21
CA PHE A 102 -3.67 9.85 -5.37
C PHE A 102 -4.24 11.26 -5.23
N ASP A 103 -4.66 11.86 -6.34
CA ASP A 103 -5.17 13.23 -6.35
C ASP A 103 -6.48 13.36 -5.56
N GLU A 104 -7.32 12.34 -5.56
CA GLU A 104 -8.57 12.37 -4.80
C GLU A 104 -8.34 12.60 -3.31
N ASP A 105 -7.20 12.16 -2.79
CA ASP A 105 -6.94 12.24 -1.35
C ASP A 105 -5.84 13.24 -1.00
N PHE A 106 -4.78 13.30 -1.79
CA PHE A 106 -3.58 14.09 -1.47
C PHE A 106 -3.37 15.26 -2.41
N GLY A 107 -3.97 15.23 -3.57
CA GLY A 107 -3.92 16.32 -4.51
C GLY A 107 -4.87 17.43 -4.08
N LYS A 108 -5.06 18.35 -4.91
CA LYS A 108 -5.96 19.51 -4.61
C LYS A 108 -7.39 19.20 -4.93
#